data_1c3ae4352a387798db093cf33d369a11
#
_entry.id   1c3ae4352a387798db093cf33d369a11
#
_cell.length_a   1.000
_cell.length_b   1.000
_cell.length_c   1.000
_cell.angle_alpha   90.00
_cell.angle_beta   90.00
_cell.angle_gamma   90.00
#
_symmetry.space_group_name_H-M   'P 1'
#
loop_
_entity.id
_entity.type
_entity.pdbx_description
1 polymer ?
#
loop_
_entity_poly.entity_id
_entity_poly.type
_entity_poly.pdbx_seq_one_letter_code
_entity_poly.pdbx_strand_id
1 'polypeptide(L)'
;MSSKSENLSGPGRAWDQEYGEIRAYTTSYRGDIDRGVRFLLGYLKTRRETIDGPIVDCGCGIGRNAIPLAQAGHQVIGLEHSAVALDLLQERLGESTLTGTLTTQQHDLNEPLPIEDDFAAAVLDITAVDKLVDMELRRGYGREVGRILMPGGVVIVVTFACNDGYYGPWLESSPWREESVVEDPNTGIRNKLFTANELDAVFAPPLVREVGSTLVFIDDAAGVTWTRRFLIHIYRNQGFSVPNDSSP
;
A
#
# COMPACT_ATOMS: atom_id res chain seq x y z
N MET A 1 -23.84 20.94 28.97
CA MET A 1 -23.09 20.80 27.70
C MET A 1 -22.59 19.37 27.66
N SER A 2 -23.33 18.53 26.98
CA SER A 2 -23.08 17.08 26.91
C SER A 2 -22.14 16.80 25.76
N SER A 3 -20.92 16.36 26.06
CA SER A 3 -19.97 15.87 25.07
C SER A 3 -20.51 14.55 24.50
N LYS A 4 -20.92 14.56 23.25
CA LYS A 4 -21.13 13.34 22.48
C LYS A 4 -19.77 12.64 22.30
N SER A 5 -19.50 11.63 23.12
CA SER A 5 -18.51 10.62 22.80
C SER A 5 -19.12 9.77 21.69
N GLU A 6 -18.88 10.11 20.43
CA GLU A 6 -19.21 9.25 19.31
C GLU A 6 -18.36 7.99 19.41
N ASN A 7 -19.04 6.85 19.40
CA ASN A 7 -18.51 5.51 19.48
C ASN A 7 -17.76 5.19 18.18
N LEU A 8 -16.50 5.61 18.08
CA LEU A 8 -15.59 5.28 16.97
C LEU A 8 -14.96 3.90 17.24
N SER A 9 -15.73 2.83 17.11
CA SER A 9 -15.21 1.46 17.06
C SER A 9 -15.03 1.07 15.59
N GLY A 10 -13.88 1.37 15.00
CA GLY A 10 -13.57 1.02 13.61
C GLY A 10 -12.05 0.97 13.37
N PRO A 11 -11.59 0.34 12.27
CA PRO A 11 -10.16 0.23 11.93
C PRO A 11 -9.42 1.58 11.86
N GLY A 12 -10.10 2.67 11.52
CA GLY A 12 -9.51 4.02 11.51
C GLY A 12 -8.98 4.47 12.85
N ARG A 13 -9.65 4.11 13.95
CA ARG A 13 -9.22 4.50 15.29
C ARG A 13 -7.87 3.90 15.70
N ALA A 14 -7.59 2.67 15.29
CA ALA A 14 -6.32 2.02 15.57
C ALA A 14 -5.17 2.75 14.86
N TRP A 15 -5.40 3.22 13.64
CA TRP A 15 -4.42 4.00 12.89
C TRP A 15 -4.25 5.42 13.45
N ASP A 16 -5.32 6.11 13.82
CA ASP A 16 -5.24 7.42 14.48
C ASP A 16 -4.47 7.33 15.80
N GLN A 17 -4.69 6.27 16.58
CA GLN A 17 -3.94 6.01 17.80
C GLN A 17 -2.47 5.69 17.50
N GLU A 18 -2.19 4.87 16.49
CA GLU A 18 -0.83 4.54 16.07
C GLU A 18 -0.05 5.80 15.67
N TYR A 19 -0.63 6.63 14.82
CA TYR A 19 0.01 7.87 14.39
C TYR A 19 0.05 8.95 15.49
N GLY A 20 -0.94 8.99 16.38
CA GLY A 20 -1.02 9.96 17.47
C GLY A 20 -0.16 9.63 18.68
N GLU A 21 -0.19 8.39 19.16
CA GLU A 21 0.32 8.02 20.48
C GLU A 21 1.50 7.02 20.43
N ILE A 22 1.42 5.98 19.60
CA ILE A 22 2.31 4.81 19.67
C ILE A 22 3.62 5.02 18.91
N ARG A 23 3.63 5.81 17.85
CA ARG A 23 4.76 6.29 17.02
C ARG A 23 6.02 5.41 16.89
N ALA A 24 6.25 4.48 17.80
CA ALA A 24 7.54 3.79 17.98
C ALA A 24 7.67 2.48 17.18
N TYR A 25 6.57 1.89 16.71
CA TYR A 25 6.57 0.52 16.19
C TYR A 25 6.35 0.41 14.69
N THR A 26 5.86 1.44 14.03
CA THR A 26 5.58 1.37 12.60
C THR A 26 6.74 1.83 11.74
N THR A 27 6.90 1.14 10.62
CA THR A 27 7.81 1.55 9.55
C THR A 27 7.38 2.87 8.90
N SER A 28 6.17 3.32 9.16
CA SER A 28 5.53 4.53 8.63
C SER A 28 6.25 5.82 9.01
N TYR A 29 6.92 5.84 10.17
CA TYR A 29 7.72 6.99 10.64
C TYR A 29 9.13 7.09 10.06
N ARG A 30 9.55 6.15 9.24
CA ARG A 30 10.86 6.24 8.58
C ARG A 30 10.85 7.39 7.57
N GLY A 31 11.91 8.19 7.59
CA GLY A 31 12.03 9.37 6.72
C GLY A 31 12.35 9.03 5.26
N ASP A 32 12.90 7.85 4.99
CA ASP A 32 13.35 7.47 3.66
C ASP A 32 12.23 6.87 2.81
N ILE A 33 12.27 7.13 1.51
CA ILE A 33 11.44 6.42 0.52
C ILE A 33 11.59 4.90 0.66
N ASP A 34 10.48 4.17 0.57
CA ASP A 34 10.46 2.73 0.80
C ASP A 34 11.35 1.96 -0.21
N ARG A 35 11.86 0.81 0.24
CA ARG A 35 12.69 -0.08 -0.58
C ARG A 35 11.93 -0.60 -1.79
N GLY A 36 10.62 -0.85 -1.65
CA GLY A 36 9.76 -1.26 -2.75
C GLY A 36 9.65 -0.20 -3.82
N VAL A 37 9.44 1.06 -3.43
CA VAL A 37 9.38 2.17 -4.40
C VAL A 37 10.73 2.33 -5.11
N ARG A 38 11.85 2.26 -4.39
CA ARG A 38 13.20 2.25 -5.02
C ARG A 38 13.38 1.07 -5.99
N PHE A 39 12.85 -0.10 -5.64
CA PHE A 39 12.87 -1.27 -6.49
C PHE A 39 12.08 -1.04 -7.78
N LEU A 40 10.85 -0.48 -7.70
CA LEU A 40 10.05 -0.11 -8.86
C LEU A 40 10.81 0.85 -9.78
N LEU A 41 11.33 1.95 -9.24
CA LEU A 41 12.06 2.94 -10.02
C LEU A 41 13.31 2.33 -10.69
N GLY A 42 14.03 1.45 -9.98
CA GLY A 42 15.15 0.69 -10.51
C GLY A 42 14.73 -0.26 -11.64
N TYR A 43 13.64 -0.99 -11.46
CA TYR A 43 13.09 -1.89 -12.47
C TYR A 43 12.71 -1.15 -13.74
N LEU A 44 11.95 -0.06 -13.65
CA LEU A 44 11.58 0.75 -14.81
C LEU A 44 12.80 1.30 -15.52
N LYS A 45 13.81 1.79 -14.78
CA LYS A 45 15.07 2.27 -15.35
C LYS A 45 15.80 1.19 -16.17
N THR A 46 15.82 -0.07 -15.69
CA THR A 46 16.46 -1.17 -16.46
C THR A 46 15.75 -1.44 -17.78
N ARG A 47 14.46 -1.15 -17.87
CA ARG A 47 13.63 -1.29 -19.07
C ARG A 47 13.63 -0.03 -19.95
N ARG A 48 14.30 1.04 -19.51
CA ARG A 48 14.25 2.38 -20.12
C ARG A 48 12.84 2.97 -20.14
N GLU A 49 12.04 2.63 -19.12
CA GLU A 49 10.69 3.14 -18.91
C GLU A 49 10.72 4.23 -17.83
N THR A 50 9.78 5.15 -17.90
CA THR A 50 9.51 6.19 -16.91
C THR A 50 8.06 6.13 -16.46
N ILE A 51 7.75 6.70 -15.30
CA ILE A 51 6.35 6.93 -14.91
C ILE A 51 5.92 8.24 -15.58
N ASP A 52 5.15 8.10 -16.65
CA ASP A 52 4.66 9.23 -17.44
C ASP A 52 3.16 9.44 -17.17
N GLY A 53 2.87 10.09 -16.06
CA GLY A 53 1.52 10.36 -15.58
C GLY A 53 1.40 10.30 -14.06
N PRO A 54 0.15 10.39 -13.54
CA PRO A 54 -0.10 10.43 -12.10
C PRO A 54 0.29 9.14 -11.38
N ILE A 55 0.76 9.29 -10.15
CA ILE A 55 1.02 8.20 -9.20
C ILE A 55 -0.05 8.26 -8.11
N VAL A 56 -0.69 7.13 -7.82
CA VAL A 56 -1.60 6.99 -6.67
C VAL A 56 -0.89 6.18 -5.57
N ASP A 57 -0.74 6.77 -4.38
CA ASP A 57 -0.14 6.13 -3.19
C ASP A 57 -1.26 5.69 -2.25
N CYS A 58 -1.61 4.41 -2.29
CA CYS A 58 -2.66 3.80 -1.48
C CYS A 58 -2.15 3.49 -0.07
N GLY A 59 -2.73 4.13 0.95
CA GLY A 59 -2.22 4.10 2.31
C GLY A 59 -0.97 4.96 2.45
N CYS A 60 -1.01 6.19 1.96
CA CYS A 60 0.18 7.06 1.89
C CYS A 60 0.75 7.46 3.26
N GLY A 61 0.01 7.23 4.35
CA GLY A 61 0.41 7.58 5.71
C GLY A 61 0.84 9.04 5.82
N ILE A 62 1.96 9.27 6.49
CA ILE A 62 2.56 10.59 6.66
C ILE A 62 3.42 11.03 5.45
N GLY A 63 3.18 10.47 4.26
CA GLY A 63 3.82 10.88 3.01
C GLY A 63 5.24 10.36 2.79
N ARG A 64 5.61 9.25 3.41
CA ARG A 64 6.95 8.66 3.29
C ARG A 64 7.41 8.46 1.84
N ASN A 65 6.49 8.02 0.97
CA ASN A 65 6.76 7.81 -0.46
C ASN A 65 6.26 8.99 -1.29
N ALA A 66 5.07 9.49 -0.98
CA ALA A 66 4.40 10.54 -1.73
C ALA A 66 5.23 11.86 -1.79
N ILE A 67 5.78 12.31 -0.65
CA ILE A 67 6.57 13.56 -0.60
C ILE A 67 7.84 13.48 -1.46
N PRO A 68 8.72 12.46 -1.34
CA PRO A 68 9.91 12.36 -2.18
C PRO A 68 9.61 12.24 -3.68
N LEU A 69 8.51 11.57 -4.05
CA LEU A 69 8.10 11.46 -5.46
C LEU A 69 7.62 12.81 -6.00
N ALA A 70 6.85 13.57 -5.22
CA ALA A 70 6.43 14.91 -5.59
C ALA A 70 7.63 15.88 -5.65
N GLN A 71 8.61 15.74 -4.75
CA GLN A 71 9.87 16.49 -4.83
C GLN A 71 10.67 16.16 -6.11
N ALA A 72 10.60 14.91 -6.58
CA ALA A 72 11.22 14.47 -7.82
C ALA A 72 10.46 14.91 -9.09
N GLY A 73 9.35 15.64 -8.97
CA GLY A 73 8.61 16.20 -10.09
C GLY A 73 7.37 15.41 -10.51
N HIS A 74 7.01 14.33 -9.79
CA HIS A 74 5.82 13.56 -10.12
C HIS A 74 4.54 14.25 -9.62
N GLN A 75 3.42 13.99 -10.31
CA GLN A 75 2.08 14.24 -9.80
C GLN A 75 1.67 13.06 -8.92
N VAL A 76 1.43 13.29 -7.63
CA VAL A 76 1.10 12.25 -6.66
C VAL A 76 -0.26 12.54 -6.02
N ILE A 77 -1.08 11.49 -5.91
CA ILE A 77 -2.34 11.49 -5.15
C ILE A 77 -2.19 10.47 -4.02
N GLY A 78 -2.23 10.94 -2.78
CA GLY A 78 -2.18 10.09 -1.59
C GLY A 78 -3.58 9.80 -1.06
N LEU A 79 -3.90 8.52 -0.88
CA LEU A 79 -5.13 8.06 -0.23
C LEU A 79 -4.76 7.47 1.13
N GLU A 80 -5.39 7.96 2.20
CA GLU A 80 -5.09 7.51 3.57
C GLU A 80 -6.35 7.51 4.42
N HIS A 81 -6.53 6.50 5.27
CA HIS A 81 -7.69 6.38 6.13
C HIS A 81 -7.61 7.26 7.38
N SER A 82 -6.41 7.39 7.97
CA SER A 82 -6.17 8.15 9.19
C SER A 82 -6.11 9.66 8.93
N ALA A 83 -7.03 10.40 9.56
CA ALA A 83 -6.99 11.86 9.54
C ALA A 83 -5.73 12.39 10.24
N VAL A 84 -5.29 11.74 11.32
CA VAL A 84 -4.07 12.09 12.05
C VAL A 84 -2.82 11.95 11.17
N ALA A 85 -2.76 10.87 10.37
CA ALA A 85 -1.65 10.70 9.43
C ALA A 85 -1.63 11.80 8.36
N LEU A 86 -2.80 12.18 7.84
CA LEU A 86 -2.91 13.27 6.86
C LEU A 86 -2.51 14.63 7.44
N ASP A 87 -2.88 14.92 8.69
CA ASP A 87 -2.46 16.16 9.36
C ASP A 87 -0.92 16.20 9.51
N LEU A 88 -0.31 15.10 9.95
CA LEU A 88 1.15 14.96 10.03
C LEU A 88 1.83 15.06 8.65
N LEU A 89 1.19 14.55 7.60
CA LEU A 89 1.66 14.69 6.23
C LEU A 89 1.67 16.16 5.81
N GLN A 90 0.60 16.90 6.11
CA GLN A 90 0.52 18.33 5.80
C GLN A 90 1.57 19.15 6.55
N GLU A 91 1.83 18.84 7.83
CA GLU A 91 2.92 19.47 8.59
C GLU A 91 4.28 19.25 7.90
N ARG A 92 4.59 18.02 7.51
CA ARG A 92 5.82 17.68 6.77
C ARG A 92 5.89 18.34 5.40
N LEU A 93 4.76 18.45 4.71
CA LEU A 93 4.66 19.08 3.41
C LEU A 93 4.96 20.58 3.48
N GLY A 94 4.52 21.27 4.54
CA GLY A 94 4.79 22.68 4.75
C GLY A 94 6.30 23.03 4.82
N GLU A 95 7.14 22.06 5.14
CA GLU A 95 8.60 22.19 5.17
C GLU A 95 9.28 21.81 3.85
N SER A 96 8.51 21.32 2.88
CA SER A 96 9.02 20.70 1.66
C SER A 96 8.83 21.59 0.43
N THR A 97 9.87 21.70 -0.40
CA THR A 97 9.75 22.28 -1.73
C THR A 97 9.43 21.18 -2.73
N LEU A 98 8.27 21.26 -3.39
CA LEU A 98 7.86 20.34 -4.41
C LEU A 98 8.19 20.87 -5.81
N THR A 99 8.69 20.00 -6.69
CA THR A 99 8.83 20.26 -8.11
C THR A 99 7.62 19.77 -8.90
N GLY A 100 6.97 18.70 -8.40
CA GLY A 100 5.69 18.18 -8.86
C GLY A 100 4.53 18.65 -7.99
N THR A 101 3.51 17.80 -7.88
CA THR A 101 2.32 18.07 -7.05
C THR A 101 2.04 16.91 -6.12
N LEU A 102 1.50 17.22 -4.93
CA LEU A 102 0.95 16.24 -4.01
C LEU A 102 -0.43 16.72 -3.55
N THR A 103 -1.43 15.91 -3.83
CA THR A 103 -2.77 16.04 -3.25
C THR A 103 -3.06 14.84 -2.38
N THR A 104 -3.82 15.04 -1.31
CA THR A 104 -4.19 13.96 -0.39
C THR A 104 -5.68 13.94 -0.15
N GLN A 105 -6.22 12.75 0.04
CA GLN A 105 -7.64 12.56 0.35
C GLN A 105 -7.78 11.52 1.44
N GLN A 106 -8.59 11.82 2.47
CA GLN A 106 -8.99 10.80 3.43
C GLN A 106 -9.91 9.80 2.74
N HIS A 107 -9.52 8.51 2.76
CA HIS A 107 -10.25 7.45 2.08
C HIS A 107 -10.02 6.09 2.73
N ASP A 108 -11.09 5.29 2.82
CA ASP A 108 -11.03 3.91 3.23
C ASP A 108 -10.84 3.01 1.99
N LEU A 109 -9.76 2.25 1.92
CA LEU A 109 -9.48 1.35 0.80
C LEU A 109 -10.45 0.17 0.70
N ASN A 110 -11.35 -0.01 1.67
CA ASN A 110 -12.49 -0.93 1.56
C ASN A 110 -13.58 -0.42 0.62
N GLU A 111 -13.58 0.88 0.30
CA GLU A 111 -14.52 1.53 -0.59
C GLU A 111 -13.92 1.71 -2.00
N PRO A 112 -14.75 1.89 -3.05
CA PRO A 112 -14.25 2.18 -4.39
C PRO A 112 -13.30 3.38 -4.41
N LEU A 113 -12.17 3.25 -5.10
CA LEU A 113 -11.16 4.31 -5.14
C LEU A 113 -11.71 5.58 -5.84
N PRO A 114 -11.53 6.78 -5.24
CA PRO A 114 -12.07 8.04 -5.76
C PRO A 114 -11.19 8.58 -6.91
N ILE A 115 -10.83 7.73 -7.83
CA ILE A 115 -9.94 7.97 -8.98
C ILE A 115 -10.67 7.51 -10.23
N GLU A 116 -10.54 8.24 -11.32
CA GLU A 116 -11.13 7.89 -12.61
C GLU A 116 -10.51 6.62 -13.22
N ASP A 117 -11.24 5.99 -14.16
CA ASP A 117 -10.74 4.84 -14.91
C ASP A 117 -9.53 5.27 -15.76
N ASP A 118 -8.56 4.37 -15.92
CA ASP A 118 -7.37 4.56 -16.77
C ASP A 118 -6.59 5.86 -16.48
N PHE A 119 -6.60 6.33 -15.24
CA PHE A 119 -5.99 7.60 -14.84
C PHE A 119 -4.54 7.47 -14.41
N ALA A 120 -4.19 6.45 -13.61
CA ALA A 120 -2.89 6.35 -12.96
C ALA A 120 -1.85 5.67 -13.86
N ALA A 121 -0.67 6.27 -13.99
CA ALA A 121 0.50 5.63 -14.61
C ALA A 121 1.17 4.63 -13.66
N ALA A 122 1.09 4.89 -12.36
CA ALA A 122 1.57 3.97 -11.34
C ALA A 122 0.69 4.00 -10.08
N VAL A 123 0.58 2.84 -9.42
CA VAL A 123 -0.02 2.72 -8.08
C VAL A 123 1.03 2.16 -7.13
N LEU A 124 1.12 2.73 -5.95
CA LEU A 124 1.93 2.23 -4.84
C LEU A 124 1.00 1.59 -3.81
N ASP A 125 1.25 0.35 -3.47
CA ASP A 125 0.67 -0.37 -2.35
C ASP A 125 1.82 -0.87 -1.47
N ILE A 126 2.17 -0.07 -0.48
CA ILE A 126 3.27 -0.38 0.42
C ILE A 126 2.70 -0.68 1.81
N THR A 127 2.43 -1.94 2.07
CA THR A 127 1.77 -2.43 3.29
C THR A 127 0.37 -1.83 3.49
N ALA A 128 -0.42 -1.76 2.42
CA ALA A 128 -1.80 -1.30 2.45
C ALA A 128 -2.79 -2.46 2.25
N VAL A 129 -2.63 -3.29 1.23
CA VAL A 129 -3.51 -4.45 0.95
C VAL A 129 -3.57 -5.46 2.09
N ASP A 130 -2.53 -5.57 2.89
CA ASP A 130 -2.49 -6.45 4.06
C ASP A 130 -3.38 -5.97 5.23
N LYS A 131 -3.88 -4.75 5.19
CA LYS A 131 -4.85 -4.22 6.16
C LYS A 131 -6.29 -4.61 5.81
N LEU A 132 -6.55 -4.98 4.58
CA LEU A 132 -7.85 -5.45 4.12
C LEU A 132 -8.00 -6.93 4.47
N VAL A 133 -8.40 -7.23 5.70
CA VAL A 133 -8.43 -8.61 6.22
C VAL A 133 -9.56 -9.47 5.64
N ASP A 134 -10.62 -8.88 5.13
CA ASP A 134 -11.68 -9.57 4.40
C ASP A 134 -11.26 -9.89 2.96
N MET A 135 -11.55 -11.11 2.50
CA MET A 135 -11.12 -11.57 1.18
C MET A 135 -11.86 -10.87 0.04
N GLU A 136 -13.16 -10.61 0.19
CA GLU A 136 -13.94 -9.96 -0.87
C GLU A 136 -13.59 -8.48 -0.98
N LEU A 137 -13.33 -7.81 0.14
CA LEU A 137 -12.84 -6.43 0.14
C LEU A 137 -11.47 -6.34 -0.55
N ARG A 138 -10.53 -7.25 -0.26
CA ARG A 138 -9.24 -7.30 -0.96
C ARG A 138 -9.38 -7.49 -2.47
N ARG A 139 -10.26 -8.41 -2.90
CA ARG A 139 -10.54 -8.62 -4.33
C ARG A 139 -11.19 -7.40 -4.97
N GLY A 140 -12.08 -6.73 -4.23
CA GLY A 140 -12.66 -5.45 -4.63
C GLY A 140 -11.59 -4.40 -4.88
N TYR A 141 -10.71 -4.23 -3.91
CA TYR A 141 -9.56 -3.33 -4.01
C TYR A 141 -8.65 -3.66 -5.20
N GLY A 142 -8.29 -4.93 -5.41
CA GLY A 142 -7.49 -5.34 -6.56
C GLY A 142 -8.13 -4.99 -7.90
N ARG A 143 -9.48 -5.15 -8.03
CA ARG A 143 -10.23 -4.70 -9.21
C ARG A 143 -10.18 -3.18 -9.39
N GLU A 144 -10.32 -2.43 -8.30
CA GLU A 144 -10.23 -0.97 -8.33
C GLU A 144 -8.84 -0.49 -8.76
N VAL A 145 -7.77 -1.10 -8.24
CA VAL A 145 -6.40 -0.82 -8.70
C VAL A 145 -6.26 -1.09 -10.21
N GLY A 146 -6.83 -2.20 -10.69
CA GLY A 146 -6.87 -2.50 -12.13
C GLY A 146 -7.66 -1.48 -12.95
N ARG A 147 -8.78 -0.97 -12.42
CA ARG A 147 -9.65 0.03 -13.06
C ARG A 147 -8.95 1.38 -13.21
N ILE A 148 -8.30 1.86 -12.14
CA ILE A 148 -7.68 3.18 -12.15
C ILE A 148 -6.34 3.23 -12.92
N LEU A 149 -5.67 2.09 -13.11
CA LEU A 149 -4.41 2.03 -13.86
C LEU A 149 -4.67 2.14 -15.36
N MET A 150 -4.01 3.10 -16.01
CA MET A 150 -4.02 3.19 -17.47
C MET A 150 -3.45 1.93 -18.12
N PRO A 151 -3.81 1.60 -19.37
CA PRO A 151 -3.15 0.54 -20.12
C PRO A 151 -1.62 0.73 -20.14
N GLY A 152 -0.88 -0.29 -19.76
CA GLY A 152 0.57 -0.22 -19.59
C GLY A 152 1.04 0.34 -18.24
N GLY A 153 0.16 0.89 -17.42
CA GLY A 153 0.45 1.34 -16.06
C GLY A 153 0.87 0.19 -15.14
N VAL A 154 1.57 0.50 -14.07
CA VAL A 154 2.13 -0.49 -13.16
C VAL A 154 1.66 -0.29 -11.72
N VAL A 155 1.46 -1.38 -10.98
CA VAL A 155 1.36 -1.33 -9.52
C VAL A 155 2.53 -2.07 -8.89
N ILE A 156 3.15 -1.44 -7.89
CA ILE A 156 4.06 -2.11 -6.97
C ILE A 156 3.31 -2.45 -5.69
N VAL A 157 3.40 -3.71 -5.28
CA VAL A 157 2.84 -4.20 -4.02
C VAL A 157 3.95 -4.72 -3.13
N VAL A 158 4.03 -4.20 -1.92
CA VAL A 158 4.93 -4.68 -0.88
C VAL A 158 4.09 -5.07 0.34
N THR A 159 4.12 -6.33 0.73
CA THR A 159 3.28 -6.84 1.81
C THR A 159 3.97 -7.95 2.60
N PHE A 160 3.45 -8.29 3.77
CA PHE A 160 4.02 -9.30 4.65
C PHE A 160 3.86 -10.71 4.07
N ALA A 161 4.96 -11.47 4.03
CA ALA A 161 4.94 -12.88 3.68
C ALA A 161 4.46 -13.74 4.87
N CYS A 162 3.81 -14.88 4.60
CA CYS A 162 3.37 -15.81 5.65
C CYS A 162 4.51 -16.31 6.55
N ASN A 163 5.75 -16.28 6.05
CA ASN A 163 6.96 -16.66 6.81
C ASN A 163 7.77 -15.44 7.28
N ASP A 164 7.15 -14.26 7.42
CA ASP A 164 7.79 -13.10 8.04
C ASP A 164 8.23 -13.43 9.46
N GLY A 165 9.45 -13.04 9.82
CA GLY A 165 10.04 -13.43 11.11
C GLY A 165 9.35 -12.79 12.31
N TYR A 166 8.72 -11.61 12.14
CA TYR A 166 7.99 -10.94 13.22
C TYR A 166 6.56 -11.45 13.34
N TYR A 167 5.80 -11.46 12.24
CA TYR A 167 4.39 -11.84 12.27
C TYR A 167 4.14 -13.35 12.20
N GLY A 168 5.03 -14.12 11.57
CA GLY A 168 4.87 -15.56 11.45
C GLY A 168 4.66 -16.31 12.77
N PRO A 169 5.43 -16.03 13.84
CA PRO A 169 5.19 -16.65 15.14
C PRO A 169 3.82 -16.34 15.74
N TRP A 170 3.28 -15.14 15.52
CA TRP A 170 1.96 -14.76 16.01
C TRP A 170 0.82 -15.45 15.25
N LEU A 171 1.08 -15.82 13.99
CA LEU A 171 0.08 -16.51 13.17
C LEU A 171 -0.28 -17.89 13.74
N GLU A 172 0.66 -18.61 14.36
CA GLU A 172 0.42 -19.94 14.91
C GLU A 172 -0.64 -19.95 16.00
N SER A 173 -0.75 -18.86 16.78
CA SER A 173 -1.71 -18.69 17.86
C SER A 173 -2.89 -17.78 17.50
N SER A 174 -2.94 -17.29 16.26
CA SER A 174 -3.99 -16.38 15.81
C SER A 174 -5.35 -17.10 15.74
N PRO A 175 -6.44 -16.49 16.23
CA PRO A 175 -7.80 -17.00 16.04
C PRO A 175 -8.24 -16.96 14.55
N TRP A 176 -7.52 -16.22 13.69
CA TRP A 176 -7.75 -16.11 12.23
C TRP A 176 -6.62 -16.78 11.43
N ARG A 177 -6.03 -17.84 11.97
CA ARG A 177 -4.91 -18.55 11.36
C ARG A 177 -5.23 -19.10 9.96
N GLU A 178 -6.45 -19.61 9.76
CA GLU A 178 -6.88 -20.18 8.47
C GLU A 178 -6.87 -19.14 7.36
N GLU A 179 -7.22 -17.90 7.69
CA GLU A 179 -7.18 -16.75 6.78
C GLU A 179 -5.79 -16.12 6.68
N SER A 180 -4.81 -16.64 7.42
CA SER A 180 -3.47 -16.06 7.58
C SER A 180 -3.49 -14.60 8.04
N VAL A 181 -4.37 -14.28 8.98
CA VAL A 181 -4.49 -12.96 9.60
C VAL A 181 -3.92 -12.99 11.01
N VAL A 182 -3.16 -11.95 11.36
CA VAL A 182 -2.61 -11.74 12.71
C VAL A 182 -2.95 -10.34 13.19
N GLU A 183 -3.20 -10.22 14.49
CA GLU A 183 -3.30 -8.93 15.15
C GLU A 183 -1.96 -8.59 15.79
N ASP A 184 -1.43 -7.42 15.45
CA ASP A 184 -0.16 -6.93 16.04
C ASP A 184 -0.39 -6.66 17.53
N PRO A 185 0.36 -7.31 18.43
CA PRO A 185 0.13 -7.20 19.87
C PRO A 185 0.42 -5.80 20.44
N ASN A 186 1.15 -4.96 19.73
CA ASN A 186 1.51 -3.62 20.19
C ASN A 186 0.51 -2.56 19.72
N THR A 187 -0.09 -2.77 18.54
CA THR A 187 -0.97 -1.77 17.90
C THR A 187 -2.42 -2.20 17.82
N GLY A 188 -2.72 -3.49 17.97
CA GLY A 188 -4.05 -4.06 17.72
C GLY A 188 -4.47 -4.06 16.25
N ILE A 189 -3.56 -3.66 15.34
CA ILE A 189 -3.84 -3.62 13.90
C ILE A 189 -3.75 -5.03 13.33
N ARG A 190 -4.78 -5.43 12.59
CA ARG A 190 -4.79 -6.71 11.91
C ARG A 190 -4.07 -6.63 10.58
N ASN A 191 -3.32 -7.69 10.31
CA ASN A 191 -2.52 -7.83 9.11
C ASN A 191 -2.77 -9.19 8.46
N LYS A 192 -3.11 -9.21 7.19
CA LYS A 192 -3.08 -10.41 6.35
C LYS A 192 -1.65 -10.72 5.95
N LEU A 193 -1.20 -11.94 6.18
CA LEU A 193 0.07 -12.44 5.66
C LEU A 193 -0.19 -13.21 4.36
N PHE A 194 0.64 -12.98 3.34
CA PHE A 194 0.40 -13.52 2.01
C PHE A 194 1.38 -14.60 1.60
N THR A 195 0.89 -15.57 0.86
CA THR A 195 1.68 -16.31 -0.13
C THR A 195 1.69 -15.55 -1.46
N ALA A 196 2.65 -15.84 -2.34
CA ALA A 196 2.70 -15.20 -3.66
C ALA A 196 1.43 -15.47 -4.49
N ASN A 197 0.89 -16.70 -4.41
CA ASN A 197 -0.33 -17.08 -5.16
C ASN A 197 -1.58 -16.36 -4.64
N GLU A 198 -1.71 -16.16 -3.34
CA GLU A 198 -2.83 -15.39 -2.77
C GLU A 198 -2.76 -13.93 -3.22
N LEU A 199 -1.56 -13.34 -3.24
CA LEU A 199 -1.37 -11.97 -3.69
C LEU A 199 -1.70 -11.84 -5.18
N ASP A 200 -1.28 -12.80 -6.02
CA ASP A 200 -1.65 -12.83 -7.43
C ASP A 200 -3.17 -12.93 -7.63
N ALA A 201 -3.86 -13.67 -6.79
CA ALA A 201 -5.32 -13.79 -6.87
C ALA A 201 -6.07 -12.49 -6.51
N VAL A 202 -5.47 -11.61 -5.72
CA VAL A 202 -6.01 -10.26 -5.44
C VAL A 202 -5.88 -9.36 -6.66
N PHE A 203 -4.71 -9.38 -7.29
CA PHE A 203 -4.39 -8.53 -8.44
C PHE A 203 -4.56 -9.26 -9.79
N ALA A 204 -5.55 -10.17 -9.88
CA ALA A 204 -5.88 -10.93 -11.10
C ALA A 204 -6.33 -9.99 -12.26
N PRO A 205 -6.56 -10.51 -13.48
CA PRO A 205 -6.81 -9.71 -14.67
C PRO A 205 -7.69 -8.47 -14.42
N PRO A 206 -7.36 -7.32 -15.09
CA PRO A 206 -6.41 -7.19 -16.21
C PRO A 206 -4.94 -7.06 -15.82
N LEU A 207 -4.60 -7.18 -14.53
CA LEU A 207 -3.24 -7.05 -14.03
C LEU A 207 -2.46 -8.36 -14.20
N VAL A 208 -1.25 -8.27 -14.75
CA VAL A 208 -0.35 -9.42 -14.94
C VAL A 208 0.95 -9.16 -14.18
N ARG A 209 1.35 -10.13 -13.36
CA ARG A 209 2.62 -10.03 -12.63
C ARG A 209 3.81 -10.08 -13.58
N GLU A 210 4.61 -9.02 -13.60
CA GLU A 210 5.89 -8.97 -14.33
C GLU A 210 7.08 -9.37 -13.44
N VAL A 211 7.02 -9.03 -12.15
CA VAL A 211 8.07 -9.36 -11.17
C VAL A 211 7.43 -9.89 -9.90
N GLY A 212 7.99 -10.95 -9.37
CA GLY A 212 7.69 -11.46 -8.03
C GLY A 212 8.97 -11.85 -7.32
N SER A 213 9.20 -11.30 -6.14
CA SER A 213 10.37 -11.57 -5.30
C SER A 213 10.00 -11.49 -3.82
N THR A 214 10.94 -11.92 -2.98
CA THR A 214 10.85 -11.74 -1.53
C THR A 214 11.99 -10.85 -1.09
N LEU A 215 11.64 -9.72 -0.48
CA LEU A 215 12.61 -8.84 0.18
C LEU A 215 12.90 -9.39 1.57
N VAL A 216 14.17 -9.74 1.84
CA VAL A 216 14.63 -10.21 3.14
C VAL A 216 15.57 -9.18 3.75
N PHE A 217 15.29 -8.77 4.97
CA PHE A 217 16.12 -7.79 5.68
C PHE A 217 16.02 -7.96 7.19
N ILE A 218 17.01 -7.41 7.89
CA ILE A 218 17.01 -7.33 9.35
C ILE A 218 16.37 -6.02 9.77
N ASP A 219 15.50 -6.08 10.74
CA ASP A 219 14.80 -4.93 11.30
C ASP A 219 14.61 -5.07 12.82
N ASP A 220 14.66 -3.95 13.51
CA ASP A 220 14.41 -3.91 14.94
C ASP A 220 12.97 -3.43 15.18
N ALA A 221 12.22 -4.24 15.89
CA ALA A 221 10.87 -3.90 16.34
C ALA A 221 10.73 -4.24 17.83
N ALA A 222 10.21 -3.31 18.61
CA ALA A 222 10.02 -3.44 20.05
C ALA A 222 11.30 -3.86 20.82
N GLY A 223 12.48 -3.38 20.37
CA GLY A 223 13.78 -3.70 20.99
C GLY A 223 14.30 -5.12 20.68
N VAL A 224 13.69 -5.81 19.75
CA VAL A 224 14.10 -7.15 19.29
C VAL A 224 14.42 -7.10 17.80
N THR A 225 15.50 -7.74 17.41
CA THR A 225 15.93 -7.84 16.01
C THR A 225 15.24 -9.03 15.32
N TRP A 226 14.60 -8.75 14.19
CA TRP A 226 13.83 -9.72 13.42
C TRP A 226 14.33 -9.85 11.99
N THR A 227 14.28 -11.06 11.43
CA THR A 227 14.42 -11.27 9.99
C THR A 227 13.05 -11.05 9.34
N ARG A 228 12.88 -9.92 8.68
CA ARG A 228 11.64 -9.58 7.99
C ARG A 228 11.62 -10.19 6.59
N ARG A 229 10.44 -10.62 6.15
CA ARG A 229 10.21 -11.14 4.80
C ARG A 229 8.95 -10.52 4.24
N PHE A 230 9.14 -9.75 3.17
CA PHE A 230 8.05 -9.09 2.48
C PHE A 230 7.99 -9.59 1.05
N LEU A 231 6.81 -9.88 0.55
CA LEU A 231 6.62 -10.05 -0.88
C LEU A 231 6.74 -8.68 -1.54
N ILE A 232 7.41 -8.65 -2.69
CA ILE A 232 7.53 -7.49 -3.55
C ILE A 232 7.16 -7.89 -4.96
N HIS A 233 6.00 -7.46 -5.41
CA HIS A 233 5.48 -7.80 -6.72
C HIS A 233 5.22 -6.53 -7.54
N ILE A 234 5.52 -6.59 -8.84
CA ILE A 234 5.12 -5.57 -9.81
C ILE A 234 4.14 -6.23 -10.77
N TYR A 235 2.97 -5.62 -10.91
CA TYR A 235 1.97 -6.00 -11.90
C TYR A 235 1.83 -4.88 -12.91
N ARG A 236 1.50 -5.26 -14.15
CA ARG A 236 1.20 -4.31 -15.24
C ARG A 236 -0.22 -4.50 -15.72
N ASN A 237 -0.92 -3.40 -15.94
CA ASN A 237 -2.20 -3.43 -16.64
C ASN A 237 -1.96 -3.70 -18.13
N GLN A 238 -2.37 -4.88 -18.61
CA GLN A 238 -2.23 -5.27 -20.03
C GLN A 238 -3.29 -4.60 -20.93
N GLY A 239 -4.25 -3.87 -20.33
CA GLY A 239 -5.44 -3.43 -21.03
C GLY A 239 -6.36 -4.61 -21.38
N PHE A 240 -7.60 -4.33 -21.72
CA PHE A 240 -8.46 -5.30 -22.37
C PHE A 240 -8.07 -5.36 -23.85
N SER A 241 -7.31 -6.36 -24.27
CA SER A 241 -7.26 -6.72 -25.69
C SER A 241 -8.63 -7.25 -26.07
N VAL A 242 -9.48 -6.39 -26.63
CA VAL A 242 -10.63 -6.87 -27.40
C VAL A 242 -10.04 -7.75 -28.52
N PRO A 243 -10.37 -9.05 -28.59
CA PRO A 243 -9.96 -9.83 -29.75
C PRO A 243 -10.46 -9.10 -30.99
N ASN A 244 -9.56 -8.73 -31.89
CA ASN A 244 -9.94 -8.22 -33.20
C ASN A 244 -10.62 -9.37 -33.93
N ASP A 245 -11.94 -9.47 -33.78
CA ASP A 245 -12.77 -10.36 -34.57
C ASP A 245 -12.96 -9.72 -35.96
N SER A 246 -11.83 -9.59 -36.66
CA SER A 246 -11.78 -9.19 -38.07
C SER A 246 -10.92 -10.19 -38.81
N SER A 247 -11.50 -11.37 -39.00
CA SER A 247 -11.10 -12.25 -40.11
C SER A 247 -12.23 -12.28 -41.10
N PRO A 248 -11.95 -11.98 -42.38
CA PRO A 248 -12.95 -11.94 -43.45
C PRO A 248 -13.51 -13.32 -43.82
#